data_71f5fe966e1e44d02388668970f598b3
#
_entry.id   71f5fe966e1e44d02388668970f598b3
#
_cell.length_a   1.000
_cell.length_b   1.000
_cell.length_c   1.000
_cell.angle_alpha   90.00
_cell.angle_beta   90.00
_cell.angle_gamma   90.00
#
_symmetry.space_group_name_H-M   'P 1'
#
loop_
_entity.id
_entity.type
_entity.pdbx_description
1 polymer ?
#
loop_
_entity_poly.entity_id
_entity_poly.type
_entity_poly.pdbx_seq_one_letter_code
_entity_poly.pdbx_strand_id
1 'polypeptide(L)'
;MQNLMAGKILLVTGGTQGLGLAIAEAAAREGATGIAIVGRSAEKAERAAAAIRDRAIGGGPEGAARAESGVEVLAIAADLAAPGEAERTVTETLERFGRVDSLVNAAGATSRGTLLDTTRELLDEHLAVNLVAPFMTMQAAVLDMRRRGAPGTILNIISMAMHGGQPYLAPYTASKAGLAGLTRNAAFAHRFDRVRINGLNIGWTATPGETVTQRTFHGADADWLARAEAAQPMGKLGQPDEIADAVVFLLSERSGVVTGSIIDWDQNVPGAYDQ
;
A
#
# COMPACT_ATOMS: atom_id res chain seq x y z
N MET A 1 20.04 5.12 -10.32
CA MET A 1 18.60 5.31 -10.10
C MET A 1 17.90 5.40 -11.44
N GLN A 2 16.73 4.77 -11.58
CA GLN A 2 16.11 4.60 -12.90
C GLN A 2 15.01 5.64 -13.20
N ASN A 3 14.72 6.56 -12.27
CA ASN A 3 13.68 7.59 -12.38
C ASN A 3 12.29 7.02 -12.75
N LEU A 4 11.93 5.88 -12.16
CA LEU A 4 10.71 5.15 -12.48
C LEU A 4 9.43 5.95 -12.21
N MET A 5 9.49 6.92 -11.30
CA MET A 5 8.37 7.78 -10.91
C MET A 5 8.56 9.24 -11.35
N ALA A 6 9.46 9.50 -12.31
CA ALA A 6 9.79 10.86 -12.74
C ALA A 6 8.54 11.69 -13.10
N GLY A 7 8.35 12.81 -12.40
CA GLY A 7 7.25 13.75 -12.62
C GLY A 7 5.87 13.27 -12.19
N LYS A 8 5.73 12.10 -11.56
CA LYS A 8 4.44 11.54 -11.11
C LYS A 8 3.98 12.16 -9.79
N ILE A 9 2.66 12.26 -9.65
CA ILE A 9 1.98 12.53 -8.38
C ILE A 9 1.44 11.21 -7.84
N LEU A 10 1.85 10.86 -6.62
CA LEU A 10 1.50 9.62 -5.95
C LEU A 10 0.65 9.88 -4.71
N LEU A 11 -0.44 9.15 -4.54
CA LEU A 11 -1.21 9.06 -3.29
C LEU A 11 -0.98 7.69 -2.64
N VAL A 12 -0.59 7.66 -1.35
CA VAL A 12 -0.38 6.42 -0.58
C VAL A 12 -1.26 6.45 0.66
N THR A 13 -2.28 5.59 0.72
CA THR A 13 -3.02 5.36 1.96
C THR A 13 -2.19 4.49 2.90
N GLY A 14 -2.23 4.76 4.22
CA GLY A 14 -1.36 4.07 5.17
C GLY A 14 0.12 4.45 5.04
N GLY A 15 0.44 5.59 4.44
CA GLY A 15 1.79 6.06 4.11
C GLY A 15 2.62 6.61 5.28
N THR A 16 2.14 6.50 6.52
CA THR A 16 2.80 7.13 7.68
C THR A 16 3.73 6.20 8.46
N GLN A 17 3.78 4.93 8.12
CA GLN A 17 4.65 3.92 8.74
C GLN A 17 4.75 2.65 7.88
N GLY A 18 5.70 1.78 8.23
CA GLY A 18 5.82 0.43 7.65
C GLY A 18 5.92 0.43 6.13
N LEU A 19 5.18 -0.48 5.47
CA LEU A 19 5.25 -0.65 4.03
C LEU A 19 4.81 0.60 3.25
N GLY A 20 3.72 1.26 3.66
CA GLY A 20 3.24 2.46 2.97
C GLY A 20 4.26 3.60 3.00
N LEU A 21 4.96 3.78 4.12
CA LEU A 21 6.06 4.75 4.22
C LEU A 21 7.23 4.36 3.32
N ALA A 22 7.65 3.10 3.33
CA ALA A 22 8.73 2.61 2.46
C ALA A 22 8.42 2.82 0.98
N ILE A 23 7.14 2.62 0.57
CA ILE A 23 6.69 2.89 -0.80
C ILE A 23 6.79 4.38 -1.14
N ALA A 24 6.36 5.27 -0.25
CA ALA A 24 6.45 6.71 -0.46
C ALA A 24 7.91 7.17 -0.58
N GLU A 25 8.81 6.65 0.27
CA GLU A 25 10.24 6.91 0.23
C GLU A 25 10.89 6.38 -1.06
N ALA A 26 10.52 5.16 -1.49
CA ALA A 26 11.00 4.60 -2.76
C ALA A 26 10.54 5.43 -3.96
N ALA A 27 9.28 5.87 -3.99
CA ALA A 27 8.76 6.74 -5.04
C ALA A 27 9.48 8.10 -5.09
N ALA A 28 9.81 8.68 -3.93
CA ALA A 28 10.60 9.90 -3.85
C ALA A 28 12.02 9.70 -4.43
N ARG A 29 12.70 8.60 -4.06
CA ARG A 29 14.01 8.23 -4.61
C ARG A 29 13.97 8.05 -6.12
N GLU A 30 12.86 7.55 -6.67
CA GLU A 30 12.67 7.30 -8.10
C GLU A 30 12.04 8.48 -8.86
N GLY A 31 12.01 9.69 -8.24
CA GLY A 31 11.74 10.95 -8.93
C GLY A 31 10.28 11.39 -8.95
N ALA A 32 9.43 10.88 -8.06
CA ALA A 32 8.11 11.47 -7.85
C ALA A 32 8.24 12.96 -7.47
N THR A 33 7.41 13.81 -8.04
CA THR A 33 7.44 15.26 -7.78
C THR A 33 6.48 15.68 -6.68
N GLY A 34 5.39 14.93 -6.48
CA GLY A 34 4.46 15.14 -5.39
C GLY A 34 4.00 13.81 -4.81
N ILE A 35 3.94 13.74 -3.48
CA ILE A 35 3.47 12.55 -2.76
C ILE A 35 2.49 12.98 -1.68
N ALA A 36 1.27 12.46 -1.73
CA ALA A 36 0.32 12.56 -0.63
C ALA A 36 0.38 11.26 0.19
N ILE A 37 0.52 11.38 1.51
CA ILE A 37 0.48 10.26 2.44
C ILE A 37 -0.67 10.41 3.42
N VAL A 38 -1.36 9.30 3.68
CA VAL A 38 -2.54 9.29 4.55
C VAL A 38 -2.31 8.43 5.77
N GLY A 39 -2.71 8.92 6.92
CA GLY A 39 -2.75 8.18 8.18
C GLY A 39 -3.66 8.82 9.21
N ARG A 40 -4.03 8.11 10.28
CA ARG A 40 -4.99 8.59 11.29
C ARG A 40 -4.45 9.72 12.18
N SER A 41 -3.15 9.79 12.39
CA SER A 41 -2.52 10.79 13.27
C SER A 41 -1.82 11.86 12.44
N ALA A 42 -2.25 13.11 12.58
CA ALA A 42 -1.63 14.27 11.93
C ALA A 42 -0.12 14.38 12.29
N GLU A 43 0.22 14.19 13.56
CA GLU A 43 1.61 14.24 14.02
C GLU A 43 2.49 13.18 13.37
N LYS A 44 1.98 11.92 13.25
CA LYS A 44 2.71 10.85 12.55
C LYS A 44 2.83 11.13 11.06
N ALA A 45 1.79 11.70 10.45
CA ALA A 45 1.79 12.05 9.03
C ALA A 45 2.83 13.13 8.73
N GLU A 46 2.91 14.17 9.55
CA GLU A 46 3.93 15.23 9.39
C GLU A 46 5.35 14.71 9.60
N ARG A 47 5.60 13.85 10.60
CA ARG A 47 6.91 13.22 10.78
C ARG A 47 7.31 12.34 9.59
N ALA A 48 6.38 11.58 9.07
CA ALA A 48 6.63 10.75 7.88
C ALA A 48 6.92 11.62 6.65
N ALA A 49 6.17 12.72 6.46
CA ALA A 49 6.41 13.65 5.37
C ALA A 49 7.80 14.30 5.45
N ALA A 50 8.26 14.67 6.64
CA ALA A 50 9.61 15.15 6.84
C ALA A 50 10.67 14.10 6.49
N ALA A 51 10.50 12.86 6.95
CA ALA A 51 11.42 11.76 6.66
C ALA A 51 11.51 11.45 5.15
N ILE A 52 10.40 11.51 4.41
CA ILE A 52 10.38 11.32 2.96
C ILE A 52 11.18 12.42 2.26
N ARG A 53 11.01 13.70 2.66
CA ARG A 53 11.76 14.82 2.08
C ARG A 53 13.25 14.69 2.34
N ASP A 54 13.65 14.35 3.57
CA ASP A 54 15.06 14.22 3.96
C ASP A 54 15.76 13.09 3.18
N ARG A 55 15.10 11.94 3.00
CA ARG A 55 15.66 10.82 2.24
C ARG A 55 15.76 11.10 0.73
N ALA A 56 14.86 11.92 0.18
CA ALA A 56 14.94 12.33 -1.21
C ALA A 56 16.19 13.18 -1.50
N ILE A 57 16.69 13.93 -0.52
CA ILE A 57 17.87 14.81 -0.62
C ILE A 57 19.17 14.02 -0.45
N GLY A 58 19.19 12.93 0.33
CA GLY A 58 20.39 12.21 0.78
C GLY A 58 21.06 11.27 -0.22
N GLY A 59 20.66 11.20 -1.47
CA GLY A 59 21.09 10.19 -2.47
C GLY A 59 22.35 10.51 -3.29
N GLY A 60 23.51 10.82 -2.68
CA GLY A 60 24.81 10.91 -3.37
C GLY A 60 25.05 12.22 -4.16
N PRO A 61 26.17 12.33 -4.94
CA PRO A 61 26.55 13.58 -5.64
C PRO A 61 25.51 14.07 -6.66
N GLU A 62 24.66 13.20 -7.17
CA GLU A 62 23.49 13.57 -8.00
C GLU A 62 22.32 14.11 -7.16
N GLY A 63 22.31 13.90 -5.85
CA GLY A 63 21.31 14.41 -4.91
C GLY A 63 21.37 15.93 -4.76
N ALA A 64 22.54 16.54 -4.95
CA ALA A 64 22.69 18.01 -4.83
C ALA A 64 21.96 18.77 -5.97
N ALA A 65 21.94 18.21 -7.19
CA ALA A 65 21.17 18.80 -8.31
C ALA A 65 19.64 18.58 -8.16
N ARG A 66 19.21 17.56 -7.39
CA ARG A 66 17.80 17.30 -7.05
C ARG A 66 17.30 18.13 -5.86
N ALA A 67 18.20 18.65 -5.02
CA ALA A 67 17.86 19.53 -3.89
C ALA A 67 17.17 20.82 -4.34
N GLU A 68 17.35 21.23 -5.60
CA GLU A 68 16.67 22.40 -6.18
C GLU A 68 15.24 22.12 -6.65
N SER A 69 14.85 20.82 -6.80
CA SER A 69 13.48 20.39 -7.15
C SER A 69 12.96 19.30 -6.21
N GLY A 70 13.07 19.53 -4.90
CA GLY A 70 12.70 18.55 -3.87
C GLY A 70 11.28 17.99 -4.06
N VAL A 71 11.08 16.68 -3.73
CA VAL A 71 9.73 16.11 -3.69
C VAL A 71 8.84 16.88 -2.73
N GLU A 72 7.68 17.27 -3.21
CA GLU A 72 6.69 17.90 -2.35
C GLU A 72 5.85 16.81 -1.68
N VAL A 73 5.68 16.88 -0.35
CA VAL A 73 4.92 15.88 0.41
C VAL A 73 3.77 16.53 1.14
N LEU A 74 2.56 16.05 0.87
CA LEU A 74 1.31 16.40 1.54
C LEU A 74 0.99 15.34 2.60
N ALA A 75 0.89 15.75 3.86
CA ALA A 75 0.45 14.89 4.95
C ALA A 75 -1.05 15.06 5.18
N ILE A 76 -1.82 13.98 5.09
CA ILE A 76 -3.28 13.99 5.28
C ILE A 76 -3.64 13.14 6.50
N ALA A 77 -4.31 13.75 7.47
CA ALA A 77 -4.89 13.03 8.60
C ALA A 77 -6.32 12.60 8.25
N ALA A 78 -6.56 11.28 8.16
CA ALA A 78 -7.87 10.73 7.83
C ALA A 78 -8.10 9.37 8.50
N ASP A 79 -9.28 9.14 9.02
CA ASP A 79 -9.76 7.81 9.37
C ASP A 79 -10.53 7.23 8.19
N LEU A 80 -9.88 6.37 7.44
CA LEU A 80 -10.45 5.77 6.23
C LEU A 80 -11.64 4.85 6.48
N ALA A 81 -11.94 4.49 7.73
CA ALA A 81 -13.18 3.80 8.08
C ALA A 81 -14.39 4.74 8.12
N ALA A 82 -14.16 6.04 8.28
CA ALA A 82 -15.25 7.02 8.34
C ALA A 82 -15.76 7.38 6.93
N PRO A 83 -17.08 7.52 6.78
CA PRO A 83 -17.70 7.87 5.49
C PRO A 83 -17.15 9.20 4.92
N GLY A 84 -16.81 9.20 3.62
CA GLY A 84 -16.32 10.37 2.90
C GLY A 84 -14.83 10.66 3.08
N GLU A 85 -14.18 10.05 4.05
CA GLU A 85 -12.76 10.31 4.34
C GLU A 85 -11.83 9.77 3.24
N ALA A 86 -12.13 8.63 2.66
CA ALA A 86 -11.36 8.07 1.56
C ALA A 86 -11.38 9.00 0.33
N GLU A 87 -12.55 9.50 -0.07
CA GLU A 87 -12.73 10.44 -1.18
C GLU A 87 -12.06 11.78 -0.88
N ARG A 88 -12.15 12.26 0.39
CA ARG A 88 -11.51 13.50 0.82
C ARG A 88 -10.00 13.46 0.59
N THR A 89 -9.35 12.32 0.87
CA THR A 89 -7.89 12.22 0.66
C THR A 89 -7.49 12.40 -0.81
N VAL A 90 -8.29 11.90 -1.74
CA VAL A 90 -8.08 12.13 -3.18
C VAL A 90 -8.33 13.60 -3.54
N THR A 91 -9.41 14.18 -3.01
CA THR A 91 -9.76 15.59 -3.24
C THR A 91 -8.64 16.53 -2.79
N GLU A 92 -8.12 16.37 -1.56
CA GLU A 92 -7.00 17.18 -1.06
C GLU A 92 -5.72 16.99 -1.89
N THR A 93 -5.48 15.77 -2.39
CA THR A 93 -4.36 15.51 -3.31
C THR A 93 -4.54 16.28 -4.63
N LEU A 94 -5.75 16.28 -5.18
CA LEU A 94 -6.08 17.03 -6.38
C LEU A 94 -5.98 18.54 -6.18
N GLU A 95 -6.45 19.06 -5.05
CA GLU A 95 -6.36 20.48 -4.71
C GLU A 95 -4.89 20.92 -4.61
N ARG A 96 -4.03 20.08 -4.04
CA ARG A 96 -2.61 20.40 -3.85
C ARG A 96 -1.77 20.27 -5.11
N PHE A 97 -1.96 19.17 -5.87
CA PHE A 97 -1.09 18.81 -6.98
C PHE A 97 -1.76 18.87 -8.36
N GLY A 98 -3.05 19.12 -8.41
CA GLY A 98 -3.84 19.21 -9.64
C GLY A 98 -4.19 17.86 -10.30
N ARG A 99 -3.62 16.75 -9.83
CA ARG A 99 -3.82 15.41 -10.40
C ARG A 99 -3.38 14.28 -9.46
N VAL A 100 -3.84 13.07 -9.78
CA VAL A 100 -3.29 11.82 -9.23
C VAL A 100 -2.85 10.94 -10.41
N ASP A 101 -1.56 10.65 -10.53
CA ASP A 101 -1.03 9.77 -11.58
C ASP A 101 -0.94 8.32 -11.10
N SER A 102 -0.65 8.14 -9.81
CA SER A 102 -0.54 6.83 -9.17
C SER A 102 -1.23 6.80 -7.81
N LEU A 103 -1.88 5.68 -7.49
CA LEU A 103 -2.51 5.43 -6.19
C LEU A 103 -2.00 4.11 -5.61
N VAL A 104 -1.61 4.11 -4.33
CA VAL A 104 -1.34 2.89 -3.58
C VAL A 104 -2.28 2.79 -2.38
N ASN A 105 -3.10 1.75 -2.36
CA ASN A 105 -3.92 1.39 -1.21
C ASN A 105 -3.13 0.45 -0.29
N ALA A 106 -2.42 1.02 0.71
CA ALA A 106 -1.62 0.28 1.68
C ALA A 106 -2.14 0.37 3.12
N ALA A 107 -3.20 1.13 3.37
CA ALA A 107 -3.88 1.12 4.67
C ALA A 107 -4.52 -0.26 4.93
N GLY A 108 -4.48 -0.70 6.18
CA GLY A 108 -5.08 -1.98 6.55
C GLY A 108 -5.37 -2.10 8.04
N ALA A 109 -6.50 -2.72 8.37
CA ALA A 109 -6.85 -3.24 9.68
C ALA A 109 -6.54 -4.74 9.72
N THR A 110 -5.89 -5.21 10.79
CA THR A 110 -5.41 -6.60 10.93
C THR A 110 -5.74 -7.22 12.30
N SER A 111 -6.78 -6.73 12.96
CA SER A 111 -7.28 -7.30 14.23
C SER A 111 -7.66 -8.77 14.06
N ARG A 112 -7.68 -9.52 15.16
CA ARG A 112 -7.92 -10.97 15.13
C ARG A 112 -9.38 -11.29 15.43
N GLY A 113 -9.92 -12.26 14.69
CA GLY A 113 -11.23 -12.85 14.92
C GLY A 113 -11.38 -14.13 14.12
N THR A 114 -12.02 -15.13 14.73
CA THR A 114 -12.37 -16.40 14.08
C THR A 114 -13.79 -16.33 13.52
N LEU A 115 -14.21 -17.35 12.78
CA LEU A 115 -15.61 -17.46 12.34
C LEU A 115 -16.60 -17.49 13.52
N LEU A 116 -16.17 -17.95 14.70
CA LEU A 116 -17.05 -18.16 15.85
C LEU A 116 -17.14 -16.94 16.78
N ASP A 117 -16.13 -16.08 16.80
CA ASP A 117 -16.03 -14.94 17.74
C ASP A 117 -15.95 -13.57 17.09
N THR A 118 -15.90 -13.48 15.76
CA THR A 118 -15.93 -12.20 15.05
C THR A 118 -17.25 -11.51 15.26
N THR A 119 -17.23 -10.32 15.90
CA THR A 119 -18.43 -9.49 16.04
C THR A 119 -18.75 -8.78 14.72
N ARG A 120 -19.96 -8.24 14.62
CA ARG A 120 -20.36 -7.45 13.44
C ARG A 120 -19.49 -6.20 13.29
N GLU A 121 -19.17 -5.53 14.39
CA GLU A 121 -18.36 -4.32 14.43
C GLU A 121 -16.93 -4.61 13.95
N LEU A 122 -16.35 -5.72 14.38
CA LEU A 122 -15.00 -6.15 13.92
C LEU A 122 -14.98 -6.47 12.42
N LEU A 123 -16.02 -7.13 11.92
CA LEU A 123 -16.17 -7.40 10.49
C LEU A 123 -16.32 -6.09 9.71
N ASP A 124 -17.18 -5.18 10.17
CA ASP A 124 -17.43 -3.89 9.53
C ASP A 124 -16.15 -3.02 9.50
N GLU A 125 -15.33 -3.00 10.56
CA GLU A 125 -14.04 -2.32 10.58
C GLU A 125 -13.09 -2.85 9.48
N HIS A 126 -12.96 -4.18 9.37
CA HIS A 126 -12.10 -4.77 8.34
C HIS A 126 -12.60 -4.47 6.93
N LEU A 127 -13.90 -4.56 6.70
CA LEU A 127 -14.49 -4.22 5.41
C LEU A 127 -14.33 -2.73 5.08
N ALA A 128 -14.57 -1.85 6.05
CA ALA A 128 -14.45 -0.41 5.86
C ALA A 128 -13.04 -0.01 5.43
N VAL A 129 -12.01 -0.46 6.17
CA VAL A 129 -10.61 -0.05 5.90
C VAL A 129 -10.01 -0.81 4.73
N ASN A 130 -10.22 -2.14 4.64
CA ASN A 130 -9.50 -2.99 3.70
C ASN A 130 -10.18 -3.14 2.33
N LEU A 131 -11.45 -2.79 2.22
CA LEU A 131 -12.23 -2.98 0.99
C LEU A 131 -12.96 -1.70 0.55
N VAL A 132 -13.76 -1.09 1.43
CA VAL A 132 -14.57 0.09 1.08
C VAL A 132 -13.67 1.30 0.82
N ALA A 133 -12.72 1.59 1.70
CA ALA A 133 -11.79 2.71 1.49
C ALA A 133 -10.98 2.58 0.18
N PRO A 134 -10.36 1.42 -0.15
CA PRO A 134 -9.76 1.21 -1.47
C PRO A 134 -10.74 1.38 -2.64
N PHE A 135 -11.99 0.94 -2.50
CA PHE A 135 -13.01 1.16 -3.53
C PHE A 135 -13.21 2.64 -3.79
N MET A 136 -13.41 3.45 -2.73
CA MET A 136 -13.72 4.87 -2.83
C MET A 136 -12.50 5.69 -3.31
N THR A 137 -11.30 5.39 -2.84
CA THR A 137 -10.08 6.04 -3.35
C THR A 137 -9.82 5.72 -4.82
N MET A 138 -10.02 4.45 -5.24
CA MET A 138 -9.90 4.05 -6.64
C MET A 138 -10.94 4.78 -7.51
N GLN A 139 -12.20 4.83 -7.07
CA GLN A 139 -13.27 5.52 -7.80
C GLN A 139 -12.90 6.99 -8.03
N ALA A 140 -12.51 7.72 -6.98
CA ALA A 140 -12.16 9.13 -7.10
C ALA A 140 -10.91 9.35 -7.98
N ALA A 141 -9.87 8.52 -7.84
CA ALA A 141 -8.66 8.62 -8.66
C ALA A 141 -8.93 8.30 -10.14
N VAL A 142 -9.71 7.25 -10.42
CA VAL A 142 -10.08 6.89 -11.80
C VAL A 142 -10.93 7.99 -12.46
N LEU A 143 -11.83 8.61 -11.72
CA LEU A 143 -12.62 9.74 -12.22
C LEU A 143 -11.71 10.90 -12.66
N ASP A 144 -10.67 11.23 -11.88
CA ASP A 144 -9.68 12.25 -12.27
C ASP A 144 -8.89 11.83 -13.52
N MET A 145 -8.35 10.61 -13.55
CA MET A 145 -7.59 10.09 -14.69
C MET A 145 -8.43 10.14 -15.99
N ARG A 146 -9.69 9.70 -15.91
CA ARG A 146 -10.63 9.77 -17.06
C ARG A 146 -10.94 11.20 -17.48
N ARG A 147 -11.22 12.09 -16.52
CA ARG A 147 -11.49 13.51 -16.80
C ARG A 147 -10.33 14.17 -17.54
N ARG A 148 -9.09 13.81 -17.20
CA ARG A 148 -7.88 14.31 -17.86
C ARG A 148 -7.56 13.60 -19.18
N GLY A 149 -8.18 12.45 -19.47
CA GLY A 149 -7.81 11.59 -20.59
C GLY A 149 -6.38 11.03 -20.47
N ALA A 150 -5.86 10.95 -19.26
CA ALA A 150 -4.48 10.56 -18.95
C ALA A 150 -4.39 9.11 -18.46
N PRO A 151 -3.30 8.39 -18.78
CA PRO A 151 -3.05 7.10 -18.19
C PRO A 151 -2.81 7.20 -16.69
N GLY A 152 -3.11 6.13 -15.94
CA GLY A 152 -2.86 6.06 -14.51
C GLY A 152 -2.48 4.67 -14.04
N THR A 153 -1.98 4.59 -12.82
CA THR A 153 -1.61 3.31 -12.20
C THR A 153 -2.12 3.21 -10.77
N ILE A 154 -2.69 2.07 -10.43
CA ILE A 154 -3.20 1.80 -9.09
C ILE A 154 -2.63 0.47 -8.61
N LEU A 155 -2.13 0.43 -7.37
CA LEU A 155 -1.70 -0.79 -6.72
C LEU A 155 -2.41 -0.96 -5.38
N ASN A 156 -3.03 -2.12 -5.21
CA ASN A 156 -3.66 -2.52 -3.96
C ASN A 156 -2.75 -3.50 -3.20
N ILE A 157 -2.40 -3.16 -1.95
CA ILE A 157 -1.69 -4.09 -1.07
C ILE A 157 -2.70 -5.09 -0.50
N ILE A 158 -2.57 -6.32 -0.96
CA ILE A 158 -3.40 -7.45 -0.56
C ILE A 158 -2.64 -8.26 0.53
N SER A 159 -2.90 -9.52 0.68
CA SER A 159 -2.20 -10.40 1.63
C SER A 159 -2.39 -11.85 1.22
N MET A 160 -1.38 -12.69 1.43
CA MET A 160 -1.48 -14.14 1.27
C MET A 160 -2.66 -14.74 2.05
N ALA A 161 -3.11 -14.07 3.12
CA ALA A 161 -4.32 -14.44 3.85
C ALA A 161 -5.61 -14.46 2.98
N MET A 162 -5.61 -13.82 1.79
CA MET A 162 -6.75 -13.91 0.86
C MET A 162 -7.02 -15.34 0.40
N HIS A 163 -6.03 -16.20 0.39
CA HIS A 163 -6.17 -17.62 0.04
C HIS A 163 -6.79 -18.45 1.18
N GLY A 164 -6.91 -17.87 2.39
CA GLY A 164 -7.39 -18.57 3.59
C GLY A 164 -6.24 -19.17 4.42
N GLY A 165 -6.56 -20.03 5.36
CA GLY A 165 -5.59 -20.83 6.11
C GLY A 165 -5.31 -20.41 7.55
N GLN A 166 -5.48 -19.15 7.91
CA GLN A 166 -5.29 -18.66 9.29
C GLN A 166 -6.65 -18.45 9.98
N PRO A 167 -7.12 -19.38 10.83
CA PRO A 167 -8.49 -19.33 11.37
C PRO A 167 -8.83 -18.05 12.13
N TYR A 168 -7.86 -17.43 12.77
CA TYR A 168 -7.99 -16.19 13.55
C TYR A 168 -7.96 -14.91 12.67
N LEU A 169 -7.91 -15.04 11.35
CA LEU A 169 -7.95 -13.93 10.39
C LEU A 169 -9.24 -13.92 9.55
N ALA A 170 -10.33 -14.52 10.01
CA ALA A 170 -11.55 -14.66 9.21
C ALA A 170 -12.04 -13.34 8.60
N PRO A 171 -12.26 -12.23 9.34
CA PRO A 171 -12.70 -10.96 8.77
C PRO A 171 -11.63 -10.32 7.85
N TYR A 172 -10.37 -10.45 8.19
CA TYR A 172 -9.24 -9.97 7.37
C TYR A 172 -9.18 -10.69 6.03
N THR A 173 -9.23 -12.03 6.05
CA THR A 173 -9.26 -12.88 4.85
C THR A 173 -10.42 -12.47 3.93
N ALA A 174 -11.63 -12.33 4.46
CA ALA A 174 -12.79 -11.91 3.68
C ALA A 174 -12.58 -10.56 3.00
N SER A 175 -12.05 -9.57 3.74
CA SER A 175 -11.79 -8.23 3.22
C SER A 175 -10.72 -8.22 2.12
N LYS A 176 -9.61 -8.95 2.29
CA LYS A 176 -8.51 -9.01 1.32
C LYS A 176 -8.86 -9.83 0.08
N ALA A 177 -9.64 -10.90 0.23
CA ALA A 177 -10.19 -11.65 -0.91
C ALA A 177 -11.16 -10.78 -1.73
N GLY A 178 -12.01 -9.98 -1.05
CA GLY A 178 -12.86 -8.98 -1.69
C GLY A 178 -12.06 -7.94 -2.49
N LEU A 179 -10.97 -7.43 -1.91
CA LEU A 179 -10.09 -6.46 -2.58
C LEU A 179 -9.40 -7.07 -3.82
N ALA A 180 -9.01 -8.32 -3.77
CA ALA A 180 -8.45 -9.02 -4.94
C ALA A 180 -9.45 -9.14 -6.09
N GLY A 181 -10.71 -9.49 -5.77
CA GLY A 181 -11.81 -9.51 -6.74
C GLY A 181 -12.10 -8.15 -7.33
N LEU A 182 -12.19 -7.12 -6.49
CA LEU A 182 -12.39 -5.73 -6.90
C LEU A 182 -11.25 -5.24 -7.80
N THR A 183 -10.00 -5.55 -7.49
CA THR A 183 -8.82 -5.20 -8.29
C THR A 183 -8.95 -5.71 -9.73
N ARG A 184 -9.31 -6.98 -9.91
CA ARG A 184 -9.52 -7.57 -11.24
C ARG A 184 -10.68 -6.94 -12.00
N ASN A 185 -11.81 -6.72 -11.30
CA ASN A 185 -13.00 -6.10 -11.90
C ASN A 185 -12.71 -4.66 -12.37
N ALA A 186 -12.11 -3.83 -11.52
CA ALA A 186 -11.77 -2.45 -11.85
C ALA A 186 -10.72 -2.38 -12.99
N ALA A 187 -9.72 -3.27 -12.97
CA ALA A 187 -8.73 -3.36 -14.04
C ALA A 187 -9.37 -3.64 -15.40
N PHE A 188 -10.29 -4.60 -15.45
CA PHE A 188 -11.02 -4.92 -16.67
C PHE A 188 -11.89 -3.77 -17.15
N ALA A 189 -12.61 -3.11 -16.23
CA ALA A 189 -13.50 -1.99 -16.55
C ALA A 189 -12.76 -0.79 -17.17
N HIS A 190 -11.54 -0.49 -16.66
CA HIS A 190 -10.82 0.74 -17.00
C HIS A 190 -9.60 0.54 -17.93
N ARG A 191 -9.44 -0.64 -18.54
CA ARG A 191 -8.31 -0.92 -19.45
C ARG A 191 -8.27 -0.01 -20.67
N PHE A 192 -9.42 0.38 -21.21
CA PHE A 192 -9.51 1.32 -22.34
C PHE A 192 -9.36 2.80 -21.93
N ASP A 193 -9.51 3.10 -20.64
CA ASP A 193 -9.13 4.39 -20.06
C ASP A 193 -7.61 4.50 -19.86
N ARG A 194 -6.85 3.45 -20.18
CA ARG A 194 -5.39 3.32 -19.95
C ARG A 194 -5.01 3.39 -18.47
N VAL A 195 -5.92 2.97 -17.60
CA VAL A 195 -5.65 2.85 -16.16
C VAL A 195 -5.30 1.41 -15.84
N ARG A 196 -4.08 1.17 -15.37
CA ARG A 196 -3.61 -0.14 -14.93
C ARG A 196 -3.84 -0.30 -13.43
N ILE A 197 -4.51 -1.38 -13.05
CA ILE A 197 -4.85 -1.66 -11.65
C ILE A 197 -4.38 -3.07 -11.34
N ASN A 198 -3.44 -3.19 -10.38
CA ASN A 198 -2.89 -4.48 -9.97
C ASN A 198 -2.94 -4.64 -8.45
N GLY A 199 -2.79 -5.86 -7.97
CA GLY A 199 -2.66 -6.20 -6.57
C GLY A 199 -1.31 -6.86 -6.29
N LEU A 200 -0.68 -6.50 -5.17
CA LEU A 200 0.47 -7.19 -4.63
C LEU A 200 0.03 -7.95 -3.38
N ASN A 201 0.08 -9.27 -3.48
CA ASN A 201 -0.36 -10.20 -2.46
C ASN A 201 0.84 -10.52 -1.56
N ILE A 202 1.08 -9.67 -0.54
CA ILE A 202 2.26 -9.77 0.31
C ILE A 202 2.14 -10.88 1.35
N GLY A 203 3.26 -11.53 1.61
CA GLY A 203 3.43 -12.47 2.71
C GLY A 203 3.75 -11.79 4.04
N TRP A 204 4.28 -12.59 4.97
CA TRP A 204 4.64 -12.10 6.29
C TRP A 204 5.80 -11.10 6.20
N THR A 205 5.54 -9.88 6.63
CA THR A 205 6.43 -8.73 6.39
C THR A 205 6.88 -8.10 7.71
N ALA A 206 8.18 -7.84 7.85
CA ALA A 206 8.78 -7.22 9.03
C ALA A 206 8.47 -5.72 9.08
N THR A 207 7.40 -5.36 9.79
CA THR A 207 6.99 -3.95 9.98
C THR A 207 6.83 -3.61 11.46
N PRO A 208 6.93 -2.32 11.84
CA PRO A 208 6.58 -1.89 13.21
C PRO A 208 5.16 -2.29 13.61
N GLY A 209 4.21 -2.24 12.66
CA GLY A 209 2.83 -2.67 12.89
C GLY A 209 2.73 -4.16 13.18
N GLU A 210 3.51 -4.99 12.48
CA GLU A 210 3.56 -6.42 12.74
C GLU A 210 4.14 -6.73 14.12
N THR A 211 5.18 -6.01 14.56
CA THR A 211 5.70 -6.15 15.93
C THR A 211 4.62 -5.89 16.99
N VAL A 212 3.81 -4.86 16.79
CA VAL A 212 2.67 -4.58 17.68
C VAL A 212 1.66 -5.73 17.65
N THR A 213 1.32 -6.20 16.47
CA THR A 213 0.39 -7.33 16.27
C THR A 213 0.88 -8.61 16.97
N GLN A 214 2.15 -8.97 16.80
CA GLN A 214 2.74 -10.15 17.42
C GLN A 214 2.72 -10.06 18.94
N ARG A 215 3.03 -8.89 19.49
CA ARG A 215 2.97 -8.68 20.96
C ARG A 215 1.54 -8.71 21.50
N THR A 216 0.61 -8.07 20.79
CA THR A 216 -0.78 -7.93 21.26
C THR A 216 -1.56 -9.23 21.19
N PHE A 217 -1.41 -10.00 20.11
CA PHE A 217 -2.28 -11.15 19.84
C PHE A 217 -1.58 -12.51 19.98
N HIS A 218 -0.23 -12.53 19.94
CA HIS A 218 0.52 -13.79 19.96
C HIS A 218 1.52 -13.89 21.12
N GLY A 219 1.51 -12.94 22.07
CA GLY A 219 2.37 -12.97 23.24
C GLY A 219 3.88 -12.92 22.93
N ALA A 220 4.24 -12.31 21.80
CA ALA A 220 5.61 -12.29 21.32
C ALA A 220 6.54 -11.49 22.23
N ASP A 221 7.71 -12.08 22.53
CA ASP A 221 8.82 -11.48 23.28
C ASP A 221 9.78 -10.66 22.36
N ALA A 222 10.93 -10.28 22.91
CA ALA A 222 11.92 -9.48 22.18
C ALA A 222 12.54 -10.23 20.98
N ASP A 223 12.63 -11.56 21.05
CA ASP A 223 13.31 -12.40 20.05
C ASP A 223 12.35 -12.98 18.99
N TRP A 224 11.08 -12.55 19.00
CA TRP A 224 10.06 -13.08 18.08
C TRP A 224 10.47 -12.99 16.62
N LEU A 225 11.08 -11.86 16.22
CA LEU A 225 11.47 -11.63 14.82
C LEU A 225 12.55 -12.61 14.38
N ALA A 226 13.59 -12.79 15.17
CA ALA A 226 14.68 -13.71 14.84
C ALA A 226 14.17 -15.17 14.70
N ARG A 227 13.24 -15.59 15.59
CA ARG A 227 12.60 -16.92 15.48
C ARG A 227 11.70 -17.03 14.26
N ALA A 228 10.94 -15.99 13.95
CA ALA A 228 10.07 -15.95 12.77
C ALA A 228 10.90 -16.04 11.48
N GLU A 229 11.99 -15.30 11.40
CA GLU A 229 12.90 -15.30 10.24
C GLU A 229 13.62 -16.65 10.08
N ALA A 230 14.11 -17.24 11.16
CA ALA A 230 14.76 -18.56 11.14
C ALA A 230 13.81 -19.69 10.67
N ALA A 231 12.51 -19.51 10.84
CA ALA A 231 11.49 -20.47 10.39
C ALA A 231 11.07 -20.27 8.91
N GLN A 232 11.57 -19.23 8.24
CA GLN A 232 11.22 -18.97 6.84
C GLN A 232 12.19 -19.66 5.88
N PRO A 233 11.72 -20.12 4.70
CA PRO A 233 12.57 -20.73 3.68
C PRO A 233 13.77 -19.87 3.25
N MET A 234 13.59 -18.55 3.14
CA MET A 234 14.64 -17.60 2.75
C MET A 234 15.39 -17.01 3.96
N GLY A 235 15.14 -17.49 5.18
CA GLY A 235 15.81 -17.02 6.40
C GLY A 235 15.47 -15.59 6.80
N LYS A 236 14.45 -14.99 6.23
CA LYS A 236 13.97 -13.64 6.56
C LYS A 236 12.47 -13.49 6.30
N LEU A 237 11.84 -12.54 6.96
CA LEU A 237 10.51 -12.05 6.57
C LEU A 237 10.62 -11.12 5.34
N GLY A 238 9.50 -10.86 4.67
CA GLY A 238 9.44 -9.83 3.63
C GLY A 238 9.94 -8.49 4.18
N GLN A 239 10.77 -7.79 3.44
CA GLN A 239 11.31 -6.49 3.86
C GLN A 239 10.53 -5.36 3.17
N PRO A 240 10.09 -4.32 3.91
CA PRO A 240 9.33 -3.21 3.33
C PRO A 240 10.01 -2.55 2.13
N ASP A 241 11.33 -2.38 2.16
CA ASP A 241 12.08 -1.75 1.08
C ASP A 241 12.09 -2.61 -0.20
N GLU A 242 12.25 -3.94 -0.08
CA GLU A 242 12.20 -4.86 -1.22
C GLU A 242 10.82 -4.86 -1.89
N ILE A 243 9.76 -4.82 -1.06
CA ILE A 243 8.38 -4.75 -1.55
C ILE A 243 8.11 -3.38 -2.18
N ALA A 244 8.63 -2.30 -1.60
CA ALA A 244 8.47 -0.95 -2.12
C ALA A 244 9.10 -0.80 -3.52
N ASP A 245 10.25 -1.39 -3.77
CA ASP A 245 10.90 -1.38 -5.09
C ASP A 245 10.04 -2.10 -6.15
N ALA A 246 9.44 -3.24 -5.79
CA ALA A 246 8.48 -3.94 -6.66
C ALA A 246 7.22 -3.11 -6.93
N VAL A 247 6.69 -2.41 -5.91
CA VAL A 247 5.54 -1.51 -6.05
C VAL A 247 5.86 -0.39 -7.03
N VAL A 248 6.98 0.30 -6.86
CA VAL A 248 7.42 1.39 -7.75
C VAL A 248 7.60 0.91 -9.18
N PHE A 249 8.20 -0.28 -9.39
CA PHE A 249 8.27 -0.90 -10.71
C PHE A 249 6.88 -1.12 -11.32
N LEU A 250 5.91 -1.66 -10.58
CA LEU A 250 4.54 -1.90 -11.06
C LEU A 250 3.78 -0.61 -11.36
N LEU A 251 4.06 0.49 -10.65
CA LEU A 251 3.50 1.82 -10.93
C LEU A 251 4.15 2.50 -12.12
N SER A 252 5.35 2.09 -12.51
CA SER A 252 6.11 2.71 -13.60
C SER A 252 5.65 2.22 -14.98
N GLU A 253 6.10 2.90 -16.03
CA GLU A 253 5.87 2.48 -17.42
C GLU A 253 6.63 1.20 -17.78
N ARG A 254 7.67 0.85 -17.01
CA ARG A 254 8.48 -0.35 -17.26
C ARG A 254 7.75 -1.66 -17.00
N SER A 255 6.67 -1.64 -16.21
CA SER A 255 5.79 -2.80 -16.05
C SER A 255 4.87 -3.03 -17.26
N GLY A 256 4.95 -2.16 -18.29
CA GLY A 256 4.29 -2.34 -19.58
C GLY A 256 2.76 -2.38 -19.47
N VAL A 257 2.16 -3.40 -20.04
CA VAL A 257 0.69 -3.54 -20.16
C VAL A 257 0.02 -4.29 -19.02
N VAL A 258 0.77 -4.65 -17.96
CA VAL A 258 0.24 -5.49 -16.86
C VAL A 258 -0.89 -4.78 -16.13
N THR A 259 -2.07 -5.38 -16.15
CA THR A 259 -3.25 -4.93 -15.42
C THR A 259 -4.11 -6.13 -15.01
N GLY A 260 -4.83 -6.03 -13.89
CA GLY A 260 -5.68 -7.10 -13.35
C GLY A 260 -4.91 -8.26 -12.70
N SER A 261 -3.58 -8.16 -12.59
CA SER A 261 -2.76 -9.17 -11.95
C SER A 261 -2.81 -9.05 -10.44
N ILE A 262 -2.94 -10.20 -9.77
CA ILE A 262 -2.69 -10.35 -8.35
C ILE A 262 -1.39 -11.15 -8.24
N ILE A 263 -0.33 -10.48 -7.83
CA ILE A 263 1.02 -11.03 -7.83
C ILE A 263 1.35 -11.49 -6.42
N ASP A 264 1.57 -12.78 -6.24
CA ASP A 264 2.01 -13.33 -4.96
C ASP A 264 3.47 -12.95 -4.73
N TRP A 265 3.69 -12.14 -3.67
CA TRP A 265 4.99 -11.68 -3.23
C TRP A 265 5.29 -12.29 -1.87
N ASP A 266 5.57 -13.58 -1.90
CA ASP A 266 5.83 -14.39 -0.72
C ASP A 266 6.77 -15.55 -1.06
N GLN A 267 7.36 -16.13 -0.05
CA GLN A 267 8.21 -17.31 -0.15
C GLN A 267 7.43 -18.63 0.02
N ASN A 268 6.16 -18.55 0.42
CA ASN A 268 5.23 -19.68 0.41
C ASN A 268 4.54 -19.77 -0.94
N VAL A 269 4.42 -20.98 -1.47
CA VAL A 269 3.81 -21.24 -2.77
C VAL A 269 2.41 -21.82 -2.56
N PRO A 270 1.33 -21.03 -2.76
CA PRO A 270 -0.03 -21.54 -2.59
C PRO A 270 -0.32 -22.75 -3.49
N GLY A 271 -0.92 -23.78 -2.91
CA GLY A 271 -1.25 -25.01 -3.64
C GLY A 271 -0.10 -26.01 -3.80
N ALA A 272 1.12 -25.67 -3.33
CA ALA A 272 2.17 -26.65 -3.17
C ALA A 272 2.01 -27.36 -1.81
N TYR A 273 2.24 -28.67 -1.80
CA TYR A 273 2.18 -29.49 -0.60
C TYR A 273 3.51 -30.21 -0.43
N ASP A 274 3.96 -30.35 0.82
CA ASP A 274 5.11 -31.18 1.17
C ASP A 274 4.76 -32.63 0.83
N GLN A 275 5.67 -33.34 0.17
CA GLN A 275 5.54 -34.73 -0.20
C GLN A 275 6.01 -35.64 0.94
#